data_63b6f8f8c9c4cea92febd43c11e20235
#
_entry.id   63b6f8f8c9c4cea92febd43c11e20235
#
_cell.length_a   1.000
_cell.length_b   1.000
_cell.length_c   1.000
_cell.angle_alpha   90.00
_cell.angle_beta   90.00
_cell.angle_gamma   90.00
#
_symmetry.space_group_name_H-M   'P 1'
#
loop_
_entity.id
_entity.type
_entity.pdbx_description
1 polymer ?
#
loop_
_entity_poly.entity_id
_entity_poly.type
_entity_poly.pdbx_seq_one_letter_code
_entity_poly.pdbx_strand_id
1 'polypeptide(L)'
;MPGTHLEMDLRALDVFACPECGAELRVARREEGGSQNGKIKEGQLRCTQCPATFPILRSMPRFVSSDEYAASFGYQWNRFDKLQLDKFMRNDLSRERFYATTGWPEHLEGQRVLEAGCGMGRFTQIALETGAEVFSFDLSSAIEANFKNNTDAAKVHIFQASIYKIPLRREAFDKIFCMGVLQHCPDVKQAFMSLIPFLRRGGEIAVDVYQRHEGVPPLKYWARPFARRMQPQTLHAVLRWTIPPLFEMKKALYKIPVAGEAIADLIPIGPLSHKPKLDFTDEELKEVKILSALDMLSPAHDHPQRIEDVRAWFEEAGLEGIQIKLGFNGINAKGKKPISPPEHHSRPNH
;
A
#
# COMPACT_ATOMS: atom_id res chain seq x y z
N MET A 1 9.62 28.08 12.30
CA MET A 1 8.73 28.41 11.20
C MET A 1 7.38 27.77 11.50
N PRO A 2 6.22 28.47 11.42
CA PRO A 2 4.94 27.83 11.61
C PRO A 2 4.76 26.82 10.47
N GLY A 3 4.54 25.55 10.82
CA GLY A 3 4.32 24.47 9.87
C GLY A 3 3.11 24.79 9.00
N THR A 4 3.27 24.79 7.70
CA THR A 4 2.19 24.83 6.72
C THR A 4 1.43 23.53 6.88
N HIS A 5 0.35 23.54 7.67
CA HIS A 5 -0.56 22.39 7.76
C HIS A 5 -1.12 22.13 6.36
N LEU A 6 -0.89 20.94 5.84
CA LEU A 6 -1.50 20.50 4.59
C LEU A 6 -3.02 20.49 4.80
N GLU A 7 -3.74 21.19 3.93
CA GLU A 7 -5.19 21.17 3.86
C GLU A 7 -5.57 20.55 2.51
N MET A 8 -6.71 19.86 2.43
CA MET A 8 -7.19 19.29 1.17
C MET A 8 -7.26 20.39 0.09
N ASP A 9 -6.50 20.22 -0.97
CA ASP A 9 -6.52 21.13 -2.11
C ASP A 9 -7.79 20.93 -2.94
N LEU A 10 -8.60 21.98 -3.05
CA LEU A 10 -9.84 21.93 -3.84
C LEU A 10 -9.60 21.74 -5.34
N ARG A 11 -8.41 22.05 -5.84
CA ARG A 11 -8.05 21.77 -7.24
C ARG A 11 -8.04 20.28 -7.57
N ALA A 12 -7.80 19.43 -6.55
CA ALA A 12 -7.88 17.98 -6.74
C ALA A 12 -9.30 17.43 -6.86
N LEU A 13 -10.34 18.23 -6.55
CA LEU A 13 -11.74 17.79 -6.65
C LEU A 13 -12.15 17.41 -8.07
N ASP A 14 -11.54 17.99 -9.09
CA ASP A 14 -11.78 17.62 -10.48
C ASP A 14 -11.34 16.20 -10.85
N VAL A 15 -10.46 15.58 -10.03
CA VAL A 15 -10.05 14.18 -10.18
C VAL A 15 -10.94 13.23 -9.37
N PHE A 16 -11.61 13.73 -8.31
CA PHE A 16 -12.52 12.90 -7.52
C PHE A 16 -13.87 12.71 -8.20
N ALA A 17 -14.49 11.55 -7.95
CA ALA A 17 -15.83 11.20 -8.38
C ALA A 17 -16.57 10.44 -7.28
N CYS A 18 -17.88 10.48 -7.27
CA CYS A 18 -18.68 9.73 -6.33
C CYS A 18 -18.47 8.21 -6.52
N PRO A 19 -18.08 7.47 -5.48
CA PRO A 19 -17.85 6.02 -5.60
C PRO A 19 -19.16 5.23 -5.81
N GLU A 20 -20.32 5.84 -5.56
CA GLU A 20 -21.62 5.19 -5.71
C GLU A 20 -22.21 5.34 -7.13
N CYS A 21 -22.01 6.50 -7.78
CA CYS A 21 -22.64 6.76 -9.09
C CYS A 21 -21.71 7.38 -10.14
N GLY A 22 -20.45 7.67 -9.79
CA GLY A 22 -19.47 8.25 -10.71
C GLY A 22 -19.60 9.75 -10.96
N ALA A 23 -20.63 10.41 -10.37
CA ALA A 23 -20.87 11.83 -10.60
C ALA A 23 -19.87 12.73 -9.84
N GLU A 24 -19.90 14.00 -10.19
CA GLU A 24 -19.06 15.05 -9.59
C GLU A 24 -19.33 15.19 -8.07
N LEU A 25 -18.29 15.49 -7.33
CA LEU A 25 -18.35 15.83 -5.92
C LEU A 25 -18.18 17.34 -5.72
N ARG A 26 -18.98 17.92 -4.79
CA ARG A 26 -18.88 19.33 -4.40
C ARG A 26 -18.75 19.45 -2.89
N VAL A 27 -18.10 20.52 -2.45
CA VAL A 27 -18.05 20.86 -1.03
C VAL A 27 -19.43 21.31 -0.58
N ALA A 28 -20.06 20.56 0.34
CA ALA A 28 -21.38 20.87 0.88
C ALA A 28 -21.29 21.73 2.15
N ARG A 29 -20.26 21.48 2.99
CA ARG A 29 -20.06 22.19 4.25
C ARG A 29 -18.58 22.41 4.48
N ARG A 30 -18.25 23.58 5.03
CA ARG A 30 -16.92 23.92 5.58
C ARG A 30 -17.15 24.31 7.04
N GLU A 31 -16.29 23.83 7.93
CA GLU A 31 -16.34 24.34 9.30
C GLU A 31 -15.66 25.73 9.37
N GLU A 32 -16.22 26.62 10.19
CA GLU A 32 -15.71 27.96 10.39
C GLU A 32 -14.28 27.92 10.97
N GLY A 33 -13.34 28.62 10.33
CA GLY A 33 -11.92 28.63 10.69
C GLY A 33 -11.02 27.70 9.87
N GLY A 34 -11.56 26.92 8.95
CA GLY A 34 -10.87 25.83 8.23
C GLY A 34 -10.57 26.08 6.75
N SER A 35 -10.50 27.30 6.26
CA SER A 35 -10.07 27.52 4.86
C SER A 35 -9.32 28.81 4.68
N GLN A 36 -8.03 28.72 4.48
CA GLN A 36 -7.25 29.77 3.83
C GLN A 36 -6.76 29.24 2.48
N ASN A 37 -6.88 30.05 1.42
CA ASN A 37 -6.33 29.77 0.08
C ASN A 37 -6.82 28.51 -0.64
N GLY A 38 -8.14 28.20 -0.58
CA GLY A 38 -8.70 27.09 -1.37
C GLY A 38 -8.46 25.69 -0.79
N LYS A 39 -8.13 25.57 0.49
CA LYS A 39 -7.86 24.31 1.19
C LYS A 39 -8.90 24.06 2.30
N ILE A 40 -9.20 22.81 2.63
CA ILE A 40 -10.18 22.41 3.65
C ILE A 40 -9.55 21.46 4.64
N LYS A 41 -9.68 21.76 5.93
CA LYS A 41 -9.26 20.86 7.03
C LYS A 41 -10.39 19.94 7.49
N GLU A 42 -11.55 20.55 7.76
CA GLU A 42 -12.75 19.81 8.18
C GLU A 42 -13.93 20.25 7.32
N GLY A 43 -14.74 19.29 6.89
CA GLY A 43 -15.88 19.59 6.03
C GLY A 43 -16.61 18.37 5.53
N GLN A 44 -17.38 18.54 4.47
CA GLN A 44 -18.14 17.47 3.84
C GLN A 44 -18.18 17.64 2.33
N LEU A 45 -17.93 16.56 1.61
CA LEU A 45 -18.24 16.44 0.19
C LEU A 45 -19.65 15.88 0.00
N ARG A 46 -20.35 16.33 -1.04
CA ARG A 46 -21.64 15.83 -1.45
C ARG A 46 -21.63 15.50 -2.95
N CYS A 47 -22.24 14.38 -3.29
CA CYS A 47 -22.50 14.04 -4.69
C CYS A 47 -23.53 14.98 -5.31
N THR A 48 -23.34 15.33 -6.59
CA THR A 48 -24.26 16.19 -7.33
C THR A 48 -25.50 15.46 -7.86
N GLN A 49 -25.48 14.12 -7.93
CA GLN A 49 -26.54 13.31 -8.53
C GLN A 49 -27.20 12.30 -7.58
N CYS A 50 -26.53 11.88 -6.51
CA CYS A 50 -27.10 10.95 -5.55
C CYS A 50 -27.01 11.52 -4.11
N PRO A 51 -27.69 10.94 -3.11
CA PRO A 51 -27.69 11.48 -1.73
C PRO A 51 -26.39 11.25 -0.96
N ALA A 52 -25.36 10.65 -1.57
CA ALA A 52 -24.11 10.30 -0.88
C ALA A 52 -23.36 11.55 -0.43
N THR A 53 -22.85 11.47 0.80
CA THR A 53 -22.00 12.49 1.41
C THR A 53 -20.78 11.84 2.07
N PHE A 54 -19.65 12.54 2.07
CA PHE A 54 -18.37 12.01 2.55
C PHE A 54 -17.69 13.07 3.42
N PRO A 55 -17.34 12.77 4.67
CA PRO A 55 -16.66 13.73 5.53
C PRO A 55 -15.23 13.97 5.06
N ILE A 56 -14.75 15.20 5.28
CA ILE A 56 -13.34 15.56 5.24
C ILE A 56 -12.91 15.71 6.70
N LEU A 57 -12.00 14.87 7.15
CA LEU A 57 -11.46 14.88 8.52
C LEU A 57 -9.96 15.02 8.45
N ARG A 58 -9.41 16.02 9.17
CA ARG A 58 -7.97 16.32 9.17
C ARG A 58 -7.40 16.42 7.74
N SER A 59 -8.11 17.16 6.88
CA SER A 59 -7.74 17.40 5.49
C SER A 59 -7.83 16.18 4.56
N MET A 60 -8.31 15.05 5.03
CA MET A 60 -8.44 13.81 4.27
C MET A 60 -9.91 13.44 4.04
N PRO A 61 -10.37 13.33 2.80
CA PRO A 61 -11.69 12.78 2.48
C PRO A 61 -11.81 11.32 2.91
N ARG A 62 -12.96 10.94 3.49
CA ARG A 62 -13.27 9.58 3.93
C ARG A 62 -14.43 9.04 3.11
N PHE A 63 -14.16 8.07 2.25
CA PHE A 63 -15.16 7.43 1.39
C PHE A 63 -15.66 6.09 1.93
N VAL A 64 -15.18 5.70 3.11
CA VAL A 64 -15.58 4.50 3.84
C VAL A 64 -15.91 4.87 5.29
N SER A 65 -16.79 4.09 5.91
CA SER A 65 -17.24 4.30 7.29
C SER A 65 -16.43 3.52 8.33
N SER A 66 -15.65 2.55 7.89
CA SER A 66 -14.84 1.69 8.77
C SER A 66 -13.61 1.16 8.05
N ASP A 67 -12.66 0.65 8.82
CA ASP A 67 -11.44 0.00 8.32
C ASP A 67 -11.71 -1.44 7.80
N GLU A 68 -12.94 -1.97 7.96
CA GLU A 68 -13.37 -3.30 7.54
C GLU A 68 -12.32 -4.39 7.87
N TYR A 69 -11.88 -5.16 6.85
CA TYR A 69 -10.87 -6.21 6.99
C TYR A 69 -9.44 -5.69 7.20
N ALA A 70 -9.23 -4.38 7.06
CA ALA A 70 -7.91 -3.73 7.12
C ALA A 70 -7.59 -3.10 8.49
N ALA A 71 -8.43 -3.28 9.51
CA ALA A 71 -8.25 -2.65 10.84
C ALA A 71 -6.90 -2.97 11.49
N SER A 72 -6.37 -4.17 11.26
CA SER A 72 -5.04 -4.55 11.76
C SER A 72 -3.93 -3.71 11.17
N PHE A 73 -4.03 -3.34 9.88
CA PHE A 73 -3.08 -2.46 9.19
C PHE A 73 -3.19 -1.03 9.71
N GLY A 74 -4.40 -0.54 10.01
CA GLY A 74 -4.60 0.76 10.65
C GLY A 74 -3.83 0.86 11.96
N TYR A 75 -3.97 -0.14 12.84
CA TYR A 75 -3.19 -0.21 14.07
C TYR A 75 -1.68 -0.29 13.81
N GLN A 76 -1.26 -1.23 12.96
CA GLN A 76 0.13 -1.50 12.65
C GLN A 76 0.87 -0.26 12.16
N TRP A 77 0.36 0.40 11.13
CA TRP A 77 1.04 1.51 10.49
C TRP A 77 0.99 2.81 11.30
N ASN A 78 -0.04 3.01 12.13
CA ASN A 78 -0.04 4.12 13.08
C ASN A 78 0.93 3.88 14.27
N ARG A 79 1.17 2.60 14.64
CA ARG A 79 2.13 2.24 15.71
C ARG A 79 3.57 2.28 15.24
N PHE A 80 3.84 1.83 14.01
CA PHE A 80 5.17 1.73 13.39
C PHE A 80 5.34 2.74 12.25
N ASP A 81 4.89 3.96 12.48
CA ASP A 81 4.75 5.00 11.47
C ASP A 81 6.06 5.42 10.76
N LYS A 82 7.24 4.99 11.25
CA LYS A 82 8.55 5.36 10.71
C LYS A 82 9.46 4.18 10.37
N LEU A 83 9.12 2.98 10.86
CA LEU A 83 10.04 1.84 10.87
C LEU A 83 10.41 1.29 9.48
N GLN A 84 9.71 1.68 8.42
CA GLN A 84 10.03 1.30 7.03
C GLN A 84 10.30 2.50 6.12
N LEU A 85 10.42 3.71 6.68
CA LEU A 85 10.82 4.87 5.91
C LEU A 85 12.35 4.90 5.77
N ASP A 86 12.87 4.92 4.56
CA ASP A 86 14.30 4.85 4.25
C ASP A 86 15.09 5.92 5.00
N LYS A 87 14.56 7.14 5.06
CA LYS A 87 15.16 8.27 5.79
C LYS A 87 15.37 7.98 7.29
N PHE A 88 14.41 7.31 7.94
CA PHE A 88 14.51 6.99 9.37
C PHE A 88 15.36 5.76 9.63
N MET A 89 15.32 4.79 8.73
CA MET A 89 16.05 3.54 8.83
C MET A 89 17.45 3.59 8.19
N ARG A 90 17.86 4.76 7.70
CA ARG A 90 19.19 5.02 7.12
C ARG A 90 19.57 4.01 6.02
N ASN A 91 18.60 3.73 5.13
CA ASN A 91 18.78 2.80 4.03
C ASN A 91 17.93 3.21 2.81
N ASP A 92 18.06 2.49 1.71
CA ASP A 92 17.33 2.74 0.45
C ASP A 92 16.42 1.56 0.04
N LEU A 93 16.03 0.71 1.00
CA LEU A 93 15.26 -0.51 0.70
C LEU A 93 13.91 -0.23 0.04
N SER A 94 13.22 0.82 0.46
CA SER A 94 11.94 1.20 -0.13
C SER A 94 12.13 1.74 -1.53
N ARG A 95 13.14 2.58 -1.74
CA ARG A 95 13.53 3.13 -3.04
C ARG A 95 13.93 2.00 -4.01
N GLU A 96 14.83 1.11 -3.58
CA GLU A 96 15.24 -0.05 -4.37
C GLU A 96 14.04 -0.91 -4.78
N ARG A 97 13.14 -1.21 -3.84
CA ARG A 97 11.93 -2.00 -4.11
C ARG A 97 10.99 -1.29 -5.07
N PHE A 98 10.77 0.02 -4.88
CA PHE A 98 9.91 0.82 -5.76
C PHE A 98 10.38 0.75 -7.20
N TYR A 99 11.64 1.10 -7.46
CA TYR A 99 12.19 1.10 -8.82
C TYR A 99 12.37 -0.31 -9.40
N ALA A 100 12.72 -1.30 -8.58
CA ALA A 100 12.78 -2.69 -9.04
C ALA A 100 11.40 -3.23 -9.46
N THR A 101 10.32 -2.77 -8.85
CA THR A 101 8.94 -3.18 -9.18
C THR A 101 8.41 -2.40 -10.37
N THR A 102 8.50 -1.07 -10.34
CA THR A 102 7.92 -0.20 -11.35
C THR A 102 8.78 -0.10 -12.61
N GLY A 103 10.09 0.00 -12.44
CA GLY A 103 11.03 0.32 -13.53
C GLY A 103 10.75 1.68 -14.17
N TRP A 104 10.10 2.59 -13.43
CA TRP A 104 9.81 3.93 -13.91
C TRP A 104 11.05 4.83 -13.83
N PRO A 105 11.09 5.93 -14.61
CA PRO A 105 12.15 6.91 -14.49
C PRO A 105 12.04 7.68 -13.14
N GLU A 106 13.15 8.29 -12.72
CA GLU A 106 13.21 9.06 -11.48
C GLU A 106 12.48 10.41 -11.58
N HIS A 107 12.15 10.87 -12.77
CA HIS A 107 11.46 12.13 -13.04
C HIS A 107 10.12 11.87 -13.73
N LEU A 108 9.04 12.28 -13.06
CA LEU A 108 7.65 12.13 -13.50
C LEU A 108 6.87 13.46 -13.39
N GLU A 109 7.56 14.58 -13.56
CA GLU A 109 6.93 15.90 -13.51
C GLU A 109 5.77 15.99 -14.50
N GLY A 110 4.65 16.55 -14.05
CA GLY A 110 3.43 16.69 -14.85
C GLY A 110 2.61 15.42 -15.01
N GLN A 111 3.06 14.28 -14.45
CA GLN A 111 2.30 13.05 -14.43
C GLN A 111 1.49 12.90 -13.13
N ARG A 112 0.34 12.23 -13.23
CA ARG A 112 -0.47 11.80 -12.09
C ARG A 112 -0.21 10.34 -11.77
N VAL A 113 0.11 10.07 -10.51
CA VAL A 113 0.38 8.72 -10.00
C VAL A 113 -0.69 8.35 -8.98
N LEU A 114 -1.29 7.18 -9.11
CA LEU A 114 -2.19 6.59 -8.11
C LEU A 114 -1.46 5.51 -7.32
N GLU A 115 -1.47 5.64 -6.00
CA GLU A 115 -1.03 4.64 -5.05
C GLU A 115 -2.24 3.98 -4.39
N ALA A 116 -2.40 2.68 -4.55
CA ALA A 116 -3.44 1.91 -3.90
C ALA A 116 -2.88 1.10 -2.72
N GLY A 117 -3.37 1.38 -1.50
CA GLY A 117 -2.89 0.77 -0.26
C GLY A 117 -1.61 1.40 0.25
N CYS A 118 -1.67 2.68 0.60
CA CYS A 118 -0.49 3.47 0.94
C CYS A 118 0.13 3.15 2.31
N GLY A 119 -0.63 2.53 3.22
CA GLY A 119 -0.18 2.31 4.59
C GLY A 119 0.32 3.60 5.24
N MET A 120 1.53 3.58 5.77
CA MET A 120 2.15 4.75 6.41
C MET A 120 2.84 5.73 5.46
N GLY A 121 2.70 5.54 4.14
CA GLY A 121 3.27 6.43 3.13
C GLY A 121 4.72 6.13 2.72
N ARG A 122 5.15 4.89 2.90
CA ARG A 122 6.49 4.42 2.54
C ARG A 122 6.83 4.68 1.07
N PHE A 123 5.94 4.32 0.17
CA PHE A 123 6.13 4.51 -1.28
C PHE A 123 5.55 5.82 -1.77
N THR A 124 4.59 6.43 -1.04
CA THR A 124 4.11 7.79 -1.29
C THR A 124 5.28 8.77 -1.33
N GLN A 125 6.20 8.69 -0.36
CA GLN A 125 7.39 9.54 -0.30
C GLN A 125 8.22 9.43 -1.57
N ILE A 126 8.51 8.20 -2.03
CA ILE A 126 9.35 7.96 -3.20
C ILE A 126 8.67 8.44 -4.48
N ALA A 127 7.35 8.20 -4.60
CA ALA A 127 6.57 8.70 -5.73
C ALA A 127 6.56 10.23 -5.78
N LEU A 128 6.49 10.92 -4.64
CA LEU A 128 6.58 12.38 -4.56
C LEU A 128 7.96 12.93 -4.96
N GLU A 129 9.03 12.22 -4.62
CA GLU A 129 10.40 12.59 -5.00
C GLU A 129 10.61 12.58 -6.52
N THR A 130 9.77 11.85 -7.29
CA THR A 130 9.78 11.90 -8.77
C THR A 130 9.22 13.20 -9.35
N GLY A 131 8.64 14.09 -8.54
CA GLY A 131 7.97 15.32 -8.99
C GLY A 131 6.53 15.14 -9.46
N ALA A 132 5.99 13.92 -9.42
CA ALA A 132 4.61 13.61 -9.81
C ALA A 132 3.57 14.22 -8.86
N GLU A 133 2.33 14.38 -9.34
CA GLU A 133 1.14 14.59 -8.51
C GLU A 133 0.64 13.22 -8.04
N VAL A 134 0.64 12.98 -6.72
CA VAL A 134 0.36 11.67 -6.13
C VAL A 134 -0.99 11.65 -5.43
N PHE A 135 -1.86 10.75 -5.87
CA PHE A 135 -3.10 10.39 -5.21
C PHE A 135 -2.87 9.06 -4.47
N SER A 136 -3.05 9.08 -3.15
CA SER A 136 -2.64 7.96 -2.30
C SER A 136 -3.77 7.58 -1.36
N PHE A 137 -4.20 6.32 -1.37
CA PHE A 137 -5.30 5.88 -0.53
C PHE A 137 -5.05 4.55 0.16
N ASP A 138 -5.74 4.38 1.28
CA ASP A 138 -5.82 3.12 2.02
C ASP A 138 -7.25 2.92 2.53
N LEU A 139 -7.65 1.67 2.74
CA LEU A 139 -8.92 1.35 3.37
C LEU A 139 -8.87 1.66 4.88
N SER A 140 -7.70 1.47 5.48
CA SER A 140 -7.51 1.58 6.92
C SER A 140 -7.18 3.00 7.38
N SER A 141 -7.21 3.20 8.68
CA SER A 141 -6.76 4.42 9.34
C SER A 141 -5.24 4.68 9.22
N ALA A 142 -4.49 3.82 8.54
CA ALA A 142 -3.07 4.01 8.24
C ALA A 142 -2.79 5.31 7.45
N ILE A 143 -3.77 5.84 6.73
CA ILE A 143 -3.65 7.15 6.06
C ILE A 143 -3.27 8.29 7.01
N GLU A 144 -3.55 8.17 8.30
CA GLU A 144 -3.13 9.15 9.32
C GLU A 144 -1.59 9.18 9.44
N ALA A 145 -0.96 8.01 9.42
CA ALA A 145 0.50 7.90 9.43
C ALA A 145 1.10 8.41 8.11
N ASN A 146 0.50 8.08 6.97
CA ASN A 146 0.92 8.61 5.67
C ASN A 146 0.83 10.14 5.65
N PHE A 147 -0.30 10.70 6.08
CA PHE A 147 -0.48 12.14 6.15
C PHE A 147 0.61 12.80 7.02
N LYS A 148 0.87 12.27 8.21
CA LYS A 148 1.94 12.77 9.11
C LYS A 148 3.33 12.72 8.47
N ASN A 149 3.63 11.70 7.67
CA ASN A 149 4.94 11.48 7.08
C ASN A 149 5.18 12.31 5.81
N ASN A 150 4.11 12.69 5.09
CA ASN A 150 4.19 13.30 3.76
C ASN A 150 3.46 14.66 3.67
N THR A 151 3.12 15.31 4.80
CA THR A 151 2.37 16.57 4.85
C THR A 151 3.06 17.75 4.19
N ASP A 152 4.38 17.75 4.09
CA ASP A 152 5.14 18.88 3.56
C ASP A 152 5.16 18.93 2.02
N ALA A 153 4.60 17.89 1.36
CA ALA A 153 4.59 17.79 -0.09
C ALA A 153 3.35 18.45 -0.71
N ALA A 154 3.55 19.49 -1.49
CA ALA A 154 2.46 20.28 -2.11
C ALA A 154 1.63 19.49 -3.16
N LYS A 155 2.09 18.32 -3.60
CA LYS A 155 1.48 17.53 -4.68
C LYS A 155 0.96 16.17 -4.21
N VAL A 156 0.56 16.05 -2.94
CA VAL A 156 -0.01 14.81 -2.41
C VAL A 156 -1.46 14.98 -2.02
N HIS A 157 -2.31 14.02 -2.41
CA HIS A 157 -3.72 13.94 -2.09
C HIS A 157 -4.00 12.60 -1.40
N ILE A 158 -4.14 12.62 -0.07
CA ILE A 158 -4.34 11.43 0.75
C ILE A 158 -5.82 11.32 1.12
N PHE A 159 -6.40 10.12 0.96
CA PHE A 159 -7.81 9.87 1.27
C PHE A 159 -8.05 8.42 1.70
N GLN A 160 -9.17 8.18 2.40
CA GLN A 160 -9.56 6.84 2.80
C GLN A 160 -10.61 6.28 1.85
N ALA A 161 -10.32 5.12 1.24
CA ALA A 161 -11.20 4.48 0.28
C ALA A 161 -10.97 2.97 0.19
N SER A 162 -11.99 2.25 -0.25
CA SER A 162 -11.89 0.84 -0.62
C SER A 162 -11.30 0.71 -2.03
N ILE A 163 -10.39 -0.26 -2.22
CA ILE A 163 -9.87 -0.60 -3.56
C ILE A 163 -10.98 -1.07 -4.51
N TYR A 164 -12.11 -1.56 -3.97
CA TYR A 164 -13.26 -1.99 -4.77
C TYR A 164 -14.22 -0.86 -5.14
N LYS A 165 -14.10 0.32 -4.49
CA LYS A 165 -14.92 1.51 -4.73
C LYS A 165 -14.06 2.76 -4.70
N ILE A 166 -13.23 2.93 -5.71
CA ILE A 166 -12.26 4.04 -5.81
C ILE A 166 -12.99 5.32 -6.21
N PRO A 167 -12.90 6.41 -5.41
CA PRO A 167 -13.66 7.64 -5.62
C PRO A 167 -12.97 8.61 -6.59
N LEU A 168 -12.55 8.13 -7.74
CA LEU A 168 -11.78 8.89 -8.72
C LEU A 168 -12.40 8.81 -10.10
N ARG A 169 -12.07 9.76 -10.97
CA ARG A 169 -12.43 9.72 -12.39
C ARG A 169 -11.64 8.67 -13.14
N ARG A 170 -12.31 8.00 -14.07
CA ARG A 170 -11.67 7.01 -14.96
C ARG A 170 -10.63 7.69 -15.84
N GLU A 171 -9.60 6.93 -16.22
CA GLU A 171 -8.51 7.34 -17.12
C GLU A 171 -7.77 8.63 -16.69
N ALA A 172 -7.74 8.90 -15.37
CA ALA A 172 -7.14 10.10 -14.81
C ALA A 172 -5.62 9.97 -14.51
N PHE A 173 -5.07 8.75 -14.52
CA PHE A 173 -3.71 8.50 -14.04
C PHE A 173 -2.79 7.98 -15.13
N ASP A 174 -1.59 8.56 -15.17
CA ASP A 174 -0.49 8.13 -16.03
C ASP A 174 0.12 6.83 -15.56
N LYS A 175 0.18 6.67 -14.26
CA LYS A 175 0.79 5.52 -13.59
C LYS A 175 -0.01 5.12 -12.37
N ILE A 176 -0.11 3.80 -12.14
CA ILE A 176 -0.75 3.22 -10.96
C ILE A 176 0.22 2.23 -10.35
N PHE A 177 0.37 2.25 -9.02
CA PHE A 177 1.07 1.19 -8.33
C PHE A 177 0.29 0.69 -7.10
N CYS A 178 0.47 -0.61 -6.81
CA CYS A 178 -0.13 -1.28 -5.67
C CYS A 178 0.87 -2.31 -5.13
N MET A 179 1.54 -1.98 -4.02
CA MET A 179 2.69 -2.72 -3.53
C MET A 179 2.47 -3.27 -2.12
N GLY A 180 2.47 -4.61 -1.99
CA GLY A 180 2.28 -5.30 -0.70
C GLY A 180 0.85 -5.27 -0.17
N VAL A 181 -0.15 -5.14 -1.04
CA VAL A 181 -1.55 -4.90 -0.67
C VAL A 181 -2.50 -5.97 -1.19
N LEU A 182 -2.42 -6.31 -2.47
CA LEU A 182 -3.40 -7.15 -3.14
C LEU A 182 -3.64 -8.49 -2.44
N GLN A 183 -2.60 -9.14 -1.93
CA GLN A 183 -2.71 -10.42 -1.21
C GLN A 183 -3.54 -10.32 0.08
N HIS A 184 -3.75 -9.10 0.59
CA HIS A 184 -4.54 -8.86 1.79
C HIS A 184 -6.00 -8.47 1.50
N CYS A 185 -6.37 -8.43 0.24
CA CYS A 185 -7.73 -8.20 -0.21
C CYS A 185 -8.57 -9.49 -0.18
N PRO A 186 -9.89 -9.42 0.09
CA PRO A 186 -10.80 -10.56 0.02
C PRO A 186 -10.76 -11.29 -1.33
N ASP A 187 -10.79 -10.54 -2.43
CA ASP A 187 -10.62 -11.02 -3.80
C ASP A 187 -9.47 -10.27 -4.47
N VAL A 188 -8.35 -10.96 -4.63
CA VAL A 188 -7.08 -10.40 -5.13
C VAL A 188 -7.21 -9.98 -6.60
N LYS A 189 -7.84 -10.81 -7.43
CA LYS A 189 -8.04 -10.54 -8.85
C LYS A 189 -8.96 -9.35 -9.05
N GLN A 190 -10.10 -9.33 -8.35
CA GLN A 190 -11.04 -8.22 -8.43
C GLN A 190 -10.40 -6.90 -7.98
N ALA A 191 -9.59 -6.94 -6.91
CA ALA A 191 -8.85 -5.77 -6.42
C ALA A 191 -7.87 -5.24 -7.49
N PHE A 192 -7.15 -6.12 -8.19
CA PHE A 192 -6.31 -5.71 -9.31
C PHE A 192 -7.14 -5.11 -10.46
N MET A 193 -8.19 -5.82 -10.89
CA MET A 193 -9.05 -5.39 -12.00
C MET A 193 -9.74 -4.05 -11.73
N SER A 194 -10.03 -3.74 -10.46
CA SER A 194 -10.64 -2.46 -10.06
C SER A 194 -9.75 -1.24 -10.30
N LEU A 195 -8.43 -1.42 -10.43
CA LEU A 195 -7.47 -0.34 -10.70
C LEU A 195 -7.44 0.05 -12.18
N ILE A 196 -7.68 -0.88 -13.09
CA ILE A 196 -7.51 -0.71 -14.53
C ILE A 196 -8.35 0.43 -15.14
N PRO A 197 -9.61 0.68 -14.70
CA PRO A 197 -10.41 1.78 -15.23
C PRO A 197 -9.82 3.17 -15.01
N PHE A 198 -8.98 3.34 -13.98
CA PHE A 198 -8.38 4.63 -13.62
C PHE A 198 -7.09 4.92 -14.39
N LEU A 199 -6.48 3.89 -14.98
CA LEU A 199 -5.29 4.01 -15.81
C LEU A 199 -5.69 4.59 -17.18
N ARG A 200 -5.04 5.70 -17.57
CA ARG A 200 -5.27 6.30 -18.91
C ARG A 200 -4.71 5.40 -20.03
N ARG A 201 -5.13 5.63 -21.25
CA ARG A 201 -4.52 4.99 -22.42
C ARG A 201 -3.04 5.35 -22.50
N GLY A 202 -2.20 4.37 -22.77
CA GLY A 202 -0.75 4.52 -22.75
C GLY A 202 -0.13 4.62 -21.35
N GLY A 203 -0.95 4.60 -20.27
CA GLY A 203 -0.48 4.57 -18.89
C GLY A 203 0.07 3.20 -18.48
N GLU A 204 0.81 3.17 -17.37
CA GLU A 204 1.46 1.96 -16.86
C GLU A 204 0.99 1.62 -15.45
N ILE A 205 0.79 0.32 -15.19
CA ILE A 205 0.49 -0.20 -13.86
C ILE A 205 1.61 -1.14 -13.40
N ALA A 206 1.99 -1.03 -12.12
CA ALA A 206 2.95 -1.92 -11.48
C ALA A 206 2.41 -2.41 -10.13
N VAL A 207 2.54 -3.71 -9.86
CA VAL A 207 2.11 -4.32 -8.61
C VAL A 207 3.18 -5.26 -8.07
N ASP A 208 3.21 -5.45 -6.73
CA ASP A 208 3.87 -6.60 -6.15
C ASP A 208 2.91 -7.39 -5.25
N VAL A 209 3.03 -8.71 -5.31
CA VAL A 209 2.14 -9.65 -4.63
C VAL A 209 2.97 -10.77 -4.01
N TYR A 210 2.58 -11.25 -2.83
CA TYR A 210 3.24 -12.41 -2.22
C TYR A 210 3.17 -13.61 -3.14
N GLN A 211 4.33 -14.26 -3.33
CA GLN A 211 4.40 -15.52 -4.08
C GLN A 211 3.88 -16.67 -3.21
N ARG A 212 3.06 -17.52 -3.79
CA ARG A 212 2.66 -18.78 -3.18
C ARG A 212 3.84 -19.75 -3.14
N HIS A 213 4.23 -20.14 -1.94
CA HIS A 213 5.24 -21.16 -1.75
C HIS A 213 4.68 -22.56 -2.03
N GLU A 214 5.42 -23.34 -2.76
CA GLU A 214 5.17 -24.77 -2.89
C GLU A 214 5.82 -25.47 -1.70
N GLY A 215 5.05 -26.29 -0.97
CA GLY A 215 5.54 -27.07 0.17
C GLY A 215 4.92 -26.66 1.51
N VAL A 216 5.59 -27.09 2.61
CA VAL A 216 5.10 -26.86 3.98
C VAL A 216 5.21 -25.38 4.35
N PRO A 217 4.11 -24.74 4.79
CA PRO A 217 4.16 -23.36 5.23
C PRO A 217 5.13 -23.17 6.42
N PRO A 218 5.82 -22.05 6.52
CA PRO A 218 6.63 -21.74 7.69
C PRO A 218 5.85 -21.89 9.00
N LEU A 219 6.52 -22.38 10.07
CA LEU A 219 5.88 -22.69 11.37
C LEU A 219 4.99 -21.57 11.91
N LYS A 220 5.35 -20.31 11.67
CA LYS A 220 4.55 -19.14 12.06
C LYS A 220 3.14 -19.10 11.46
N TYR A 221 2.90 -19.70 10.28
CA TYR A 221 1.57 -19.81 9.70
C TYR A 221 0.63 -20.71 10.48
N TRP A 222 1.16 -21.65 11.25
CA TRP A 222 0.34 -22.51 12.13
C TRP A 222 -0.30 -21.72 13.28
N ALA A 223 0.33 -20.63 13.72
CA ALA A 223 -0.23 -19.74 14.73
C ALA A 223 -1.30 -18.76 14.15
N ARG A 224 -1.30 -18.52 12.84
CA ARG A 224 -2.15 -17.53 12.18
C ARG A 224 -3.67 -17.74 12.42
N PRO A 225 -4.27 -18.95 12.37
CA PRO A 225 -5.68 -19.14 12.62
C PRO A 225 -6.16 -18.62 13.97
N PHE A 226 -5.28 -18.62 14.98
CA PHE A 226 -5.55 -18.08 16.30
C PHE A 226 -5.20 -16.59 16.39
N ALA A 227 -4.03 -16.21 15.91
CA ALA A 227 -3.51 -14.85 15.97
C ALA A 227 -4.41 -13.82 15.25
N ARG A 228 -4.94 -14.17 14.06
CA ARG A 228 -5.84 -13.27 13.30
C ARG A 228 -7.18 -12.97 13.97
N ARG A 229 -7.56 -13.76 15.01
CA ARG A 229 -8.76 -13.54 15.81
C ARG A 229 -8.50 -12.66 17.02
N MET A 230 -7.23 -12.43 17.35
CA MET A 230 -6.85 -11.55 18.45
C MET A 230 -6.99 -10.09 18.04
N GLN A 231 -7.28 -9.22 19.00
CA GLN A 231 -7.16 -7.78 18.82
C GLN A 231 -5.70 -7.44 18.45
N PRO A 232 -5.44 -6.57 17.46
CA PRO A 232 -4.06 -6.22 17.04
C PRO A 232 -3.17 -5.76 18.21
N GLN A 233 -3.75 -5.03 19.19
CA GLN A 233 -3.05 -4.57 20.39
C GLN A 233 -2.60 -5.73 21.27
N THR A 234 -3.48 -6.72 21.46
CA THR A 234 -3.19 -7.92 22.26
C THR A 234 -2.11 -8.77 21.60
N LEU A 235 -2.24 -9.01 20.29
CA LEU A 235 -1.21 -9.73 19.52
C LEU A 235 0.14 -9.00 19.59
N HIS A 236 0.13 -7.67 19.42
CA HIS A 236 1.35 -6.87 19.55
C HIS A 236 1.99 -7.01 20.94
N ALA A 237 1.20 -6.98 22.03
CA ALA A 237 1.72 -7.17 23.37
C ALA A 237 2.36 -8.57 23.54
N VAL A 238 1.74 -9.62 23.01
CA VAL A 238 2.31 -10.98 22.99
C VAL A 238 3.63 -11.02 22.23
N LEU A 239 3.68 -10.40 21.05
CA LEU A 239 4.90 -10.37 20.22
C LEU A 239 6.03 -9.58 20.91
N ARG A 240 5.73 -8.48 21.58
CA ARG A 240 6.71 -7.72 22.37
C ARG A 240 7.28 -8.51 23.56
N TRP A 241 6.54 -9.45 24.10
CA TRP A 241 7.00 -10.32 25.17
C TRP A 241 7.78 -11.53 24.64
N THR A 242 7.41 -12.07 23.47
CA THR A 242 7.98 -13.32 22.95
C THR A 242 9.18 -13.11 22.03
N ILE A 243 9.17 -12.09 21.18
CA ILE A 243 10.23 -11.89 20.18
C ILE A 243 11.58 -11.49 20.78
N PRO A 244 11.70 -10.57 21.76
CA PRO A 244 13.00 -10.19 22.28
C PRO A 244 13.82 -11.37 22.84
N PRO A 245 13.30 -12.26 23.72
CA PRO A 245 14.06 -13.40 24.20
C PRO A 245 14.40 -14.40 23.08
N LEU A 246 13.53 -14.62 22.09
CA LEU A 246 13.81 -15.45 20.93
C LEU A 246 14.92 -14.85 20.07
N PHE A 247 14.95 -13.51 19.94
CA PHE A 247 16.00 -12.79 19.23
C PHE A 247 17.38 -13.01 19.89
N GLU A 248 17.48 -12.82 21.20
CA GLU A 248 18.73 -13.03 21.93
C GLU A 248 19.20 -14.51 21.87
N MET A 249 18.26 -15.46 22.00
CA MET A 249 18.55 -16.88 21.86
C MET A 249 19.08 -17.19 20.45
N LYS A 250 18.42 -16.68 19.41
CA LYS A 250 18.88 -16.87 18.02
C LYS A 250 20.26 -16.25 17.78
N LYS A 251 20.51 -15.06 18.32
CA LYS A 251 21.79 -14.37 18.25
C LYS A 251 22.91 -15.17 18.94
N ALA A 252 22.61 -15.80 20.09
CA ALA A 252 23.57 -16.68 20.80
C ALA A 252 23.86 -17.94 19.98
N LEU A 253 22.87 -18.56 19.36
CA LEU A 253 23.03 -19.74 18.52
C LEU A 253 23.91 -19.48 17.30
N TYR A 254 23.81 -18.34 16.64
CA TYR A 254 24.69 -18.00 15.50
C TYR A 254 26.18 -17.95 15.88
N LYS A 255 26.55 -17.87 17.18
CA LYS A 255 27.94 -17.91 17.64
C LYS A 255 28.48 -19.32 17.74
N ILE A 256 27.65 -20.35 17.66
CA ILE A 256 28.05 -21.77 17.75
C ILE A 256 28.55 -22.23 16.37
N PRO A 257 29.83 -22.67 16.23
CA PRO A 257 30.35 -23.14 14.96
C PRO A 257 29.57 -24.35 14.41
N VAL A 258 29.46 -24.43 13.08
CA VAL A 258 28.93 -25.57 12.29
C VAL A 258 27.42 -25.83 12.46
N ALA A 259 26.88 -26.00 13.67
CA ALA A 259 25.50 -26.36 13.91
C ALA A 259 24.59 -25.16 14.28
N GLY A 260 25.20 -24.06 14.69
CA GLY A 260 24.48 -22.93 15.27
C GLY A 260 23.50 -22.27 14.32
N GLU A 261 23.85 -22.08 13.06
CA GLU A 261 22.99 -21.49 12.03
C GLU A 261 21.75 -22.36 11.75
N ALA A 262 21.96 -23.65 11.56
CA ALA A 262 20.89 -24.60 11.31
C ALA A 262 19.87 -24.66 12.47
N ILE A 263 20.36 -24.64 13.72
CA ILE A 263 19.50 -24.63 14.91
C ILE A 263 18.80 -23.25 15.04
N ALA A 264 19.54 -22.16 14.81
CA ALA A 264 18.98 -20.80 14.87
C ALA A 264 17.84 -20.61 13.87
N ASP A 265 17.89 -21.22 12.70
CA ASP A 265 16.87 -21.11 11.66
C ASP A 265 15.55 -21.84 12.00
N LEU A 266 15.57 -22.73 12.99
CA LEU A 266 14.34 -23.30 13.56
C LEU A 266 13.54 -22.28 14.40
N ILE A 267 14.16 -21.18 14.85
CA ILE A 267 13.47 -20.12 15.59
C ILE A 267 12.64 -19.27 14.63
N PRO A 268 11.31 -19.19 14.80
CA PRO A 268 10.38 -18.66 13.78
C PRO A 268 10.27 -17.14 13.75
N ILE A 269 11.37 -16.42 13.93
CA ILE A 269 11.44 -14.94 13.83
C ILE A 269 12.15 -14.46 12.55
N GLY A 270 12.41 -15.38 11.62
CA GLY A 270 13.15 -15.11 10.39
C GLY A 270 14.65 -14.86 10.62
N PRO A 271 15.46 -14.71 9.56
CA PRO A 271 16.90 -14.46 9.66
C PRO A 271 17.20 -13.17 10.44
N LEU A 272 18.25 -13.13 11.25
CA LEU A 272 18.70 -11.90 11.91
C LEU A 272 19.52 -11.01 10.96
N SER A 273 20.26 -11.61 10.03
CA SER A 273 21.00 -10.90 9.00
C SER A 273 20.03 -10.43 7.91
N HIS A 274 19.60 -9.21 7.96
CA HIS A 274 19.21 -8.52 6.74
C HIS A 274 20.47 -8.02 6.07
N LYS A 275 20.70 -8.39 4.80
CA LYS A 275 21.80 -8.00 3.91
C LYS A 275 22.95 -7.20 4.59
N PRO A 276 24.21 -7.53 4.40
CA PRO A 276 25.36 -6.97 5.13
C PRO A 276 25.55 -5.44 5.04
N LYS A 277 24.57 -4.71 4.49
CA LYS A 277 24.60 -3.26 4.28
C LYS A 277 23.67 -2.45 5.21
N LEU A 278 22.94 -3.10 6.13
CA LEU A 278 21.99 -2.38 6.99
C LEU A 278 22.60 -2.19 8.37
N ASP A 279 22.82 -0.94 8.73
CA ASP A 279 23.33 -0.52 10.05
C ASP A 279 22.19 -0.38 11.05
N PHE A 280 21.51 -1.51 11.34
CA PHE A 280 20.46 -1.56 12.35
C PHE A 280 21.04 -1.91 13.72
N THR A 281 20.59 -1.20 14.73
CA THR A 281 20.79 -1.61 16.13
C THR A 281 19.97 -2.87 16.43
N ASP A 282 20.35 -3.63 17.46
CA ASP A 282 19.59 -4.80 17.91
C ASP A 282 18.13 -4.43 18.26
N GLU A 283 17.91 -3.25 18.85
CA GLU A 283 16.56 -2.78 19.18
C GLU A 283 15.73 -2.49 17.93
N GLU A 284 16.30 -1.85 16.92
CA GLU A 284 15.64 -1.64 15.63
C GLU A 284 15.33 -2.97 14.95
N LEU A 285 16.23 -3.94 15.00
CA LEU A 285 15.99 -5.29 14.47
C LEU A 285 14.86 -6.00 15.22
N LYS A 286 14.77 -5.90 16.54
CA LYS A 286 13.66 -6.45 17.34
C LYS A 286 12.33 -5.82 16.92
N GLU A 287 12.26 -4.49 16.78
CA GLU A 287 11.05 -3.81 16.32
C GLU A 287 10.67 -4.23 14.88
N VAL A 288 11.63 -4.38 13.97
CA VAL A 288 11.40 -4.92 12.62
C VAL A 288 10.84 -6.35 12.67
N LYS A 289 11.34 -7.21 13.57
CA LYS A 289 10.82 -8.58 13.73
C LYS A 289 9.40 -8.60 14.31
N ILE A 290 9.10 -7.72 15.27
CA ILE A 290 7.76 -7.54 15.83
C ILE A 290 6.79 -7.08 14.73
N LEU A 291 7.16 -6.05 13.97
CA LEU A 291 6.38 -5.56 12.83
C LEU A 291 6.14 -6.67 11.80
N SER A 292 7.20 -7.38 11.40
CA SER A 292 7.10 -8.47 10.41
C SER A 292 6.20 -9.62 10.89
N ALA A 293 6.24 -9.96 12.18
CA ALA A 293 5.35 -10.97 12.75
C ALA A 293 3.90 -10.48 12.82
N LEU A 294 3.68 -9.23 13.18
CA LEU A 294 2.35 -8.61 13.20
C LEU A 294 1.74 -8.58 11.79
N ASP A 295 2.51 -8.13 10.80
CA ASP A 295 2.13 -8.05 9.39
C ASP A 295 1.72 -9.42 8.81
N MET A 296 2.34 -10.48 9.28
CA MET A 296 2.03 -11.84 8.83
C MET A 296 0.87 -12.49 9.58
N LEU A 297 0.73 -12.22 10.89
CA LEU A 297 -0.18 -12.96 11.75
C LEU A 297 -1.54 -12.27 11.89
N SER A 298 -1.59 -10.93 11.84
CA SER A 298 -2.81 -10.16 12.14
C SER A 298 -3.79 -9.99 10.97
N PRO A 299 -3.40 -9.91 9.68
CA PRO A 299 -4.33 -9.61 8.61
C PRO A 299 -5.48 -10.62 8.52
N ALA A 300 -6.67 -10.17 8.22
CA ALA A 300 -7.83 -11.02 8.00
C ALA A 300 -7.61 -11.94 6.79
N HIS A 301 -7.03 -11.39 5.73
CA HIS A 301 -6.72 -12.08 4.48
C HIS A 301 -5.22 -12.17 4.25
N ASP A 302 -4.79 -13.29 3.66
CA ASP A 302 -3.42 -13.51 3.18
C ASP A 302 -3.49 -14.56 2.06
N HIS A 303 -3.45 -14.08 0.83
CA HIS A 303 -3.68 -14.84 -0.38
C HIS A 303 -2.47 -14.74 -1.32
N PRO A 304 -1.34 -15.45 -1.02
CA PRO A 304 -0.22 -15.51 -1.95
C PRO A 304 -0.63 -16.10 -3.31
N GLN A 305 -0.05 -15.58 -4.38
CA GLN A 305 -0.43 -15.89 -5.75
C GLN A 305 0.64 -16.68 -6.50
N ARG A 306 0.26 -17.31 -7.61
CA ARG A 306 1.19 -17.91 -8.58
C ARG A 306 1.52 -16.87 -9.67
N ILE A 307 2.67 -17.05 -10.31
CA ILE A 307 3.09 -16.17 -11.42
C ILE A 307 2.08 -16.24 -12.58
N GLU A 308 1.56 -17.46 -12.86
CA GLU A 308 0.60 -17.74 -13.91
C GLU A 308 -0.73 -16.99 -13.67
N ASP A 309 -1.21 -16.97 -12.42
CA ASP A 309 -2.44 -16.26 -12.04
C ASP A 309 -2.29 -14.76 -12.28
N VAL A 310 -1.17 -14.18 -11.82
CA VAL A 310 -0.88 -12.76 -12.00
C VAL A 310 -0.75 -12.41 -13.50
N ARG A 311 -0.11 -13.26 -14.30
CA ARG A 311 -0.01 -13.09 -15.75
C ARG A 311 -1.39 -13.07 -16.40
N ALA A 312 -2.25 -14.03 -16.05
CA ALA A 312 -3.60 -14.11 -16.58
C ALA A 312 -4.43 -12.86 -16.27
N TRP A 313 -4.26 -12.23 -15.10
CA TRP A 313 -4.95 -10.96 -14.77
C TRP A 313 -4.51 -9.82 -15.67
N PHE A 314 -3.21 -9.68 -15.94
CA PHE A 314 -2.68 -8.65 -16.83
C PHE A 314 -3.16 -8.84 -18.27
N GLU A 315 -3.19 -10.09 -18.75
CA GLU A 315 -3.70 -10.44 -20.09
C GLU A 315 -5.22 -10.18 -20.19
N GLU A 316 -6.01 -10.59 -19.21
CA GLU A 316 -7.46 -10.34 -19.14
C GLU A 316 -7.79 -8.84 -19.05
N ALA A 317 -6.93 -8.05 -18.39
CA ALA A 317 -7.05 -6.59 -18.35
C ALA A 317 -6.69 -5.91 -19.68
N GLY A 318 -6.26 -6.67 -20.71
CA GLY A 318 -5.85 -6.16 -22.00
C GLY A 318 -4.59 -5.30 -21.94
N LEU A 319 -3.69 -5.57 -21.01
CA LEU A 319 -2.44 -4.84 -20.88
C LEU A 319 -1.38 -5.41 -21.82
N GLU A 320 -0.53 -4.52 -22.31
CA GLU A 320 0.58 -4.84 -23.22
C GLU A 320 1.94 -4.70 -22.52
N GLY A 321 3.01 -5.24 -23.12
CA GLY A 321 4.36 -5.13 -22.58
C GLY A 321 4.50 -5.75 -21.18
N ILE A 322 3.75 -6.82 -20.90
CA ILE A 322 3.68 -7.47 -19.60
C ILE A 322 5.05 -8.02 -19.21
N GLN A 323 5.55 -7.58 -18.08
CA GLN A 323 6.78 -8.07 -17.48
C GLN A 323 6.49 -8.58 -16.08
N ILE A 324 6.86 -9.83 -15.81
CA ILE A 324 6.67 -10.48 -14.52
C ILE A 324 7.98 -11.13 -14.11
N LYS A 325 8.42 -10.85 -12.87
CA LYS A 325 9.63 -11.43 -12.29
C LYS A 325 9.50 -11.58 -10.79
N LEU A 326 10.31 -12.41 -10.18
CA LEU A 326 10.46 -12.44 -8.74
C LEU A 326 11.25 -11.22 -8.26
N GLY A 327 10.82 -10.65 -7.17
CA GLY A 327 11.40 -9.45 -6.57
C GLY A 327 11.44 -9.50 -5.04
N PHE A 328 11.55 -8.35 -4.41
CA PHE A 328 11.74 -8.22 -2.96
C PHE A 328 10.62 -8.83 -2.12
N ASN A 329 9.39 -8.77 -2.59
CA ASN A 329 8.19 -9.14 -1.82
C ASN A 329 7.44 -10.33 -2.44
N GLY A 330 8.00 -10.99 -3.42
CA GLY A 330 7.38 -12.07 -4.18
C GLY A 330 7.34 -11.76 -5.67
N ILE A 331 6.15 -11.68 -6.26
CA ILE A 331 5.92 -11.47 -7.69
C ILE A 331 5.82 -9.98 -7.97
N ASN A 332 6.75 -9.43 -8.76
CA ASN A 332 6.64 -8.09 -9.33
C ASN A 332 6.07 -8.21 -10.74
N ALA A 333 5.00 -7.47 -11.03
CA ALA A 333 4.36 -7.45 -12.33
C ALA A 333 4.08 -6.02 -12.79
N LYS A 334 4.29 -5.73 -14.07
CA LYS A 334 3.94 -4.46 -14.70
C LYS A 334 3.45 -4.65 -16.13
N GLY A 335 2.65 -3.69 -16.59
CA GLY A 335 2.09 -3.66 -17.93
C GLY A 335 1.59 -2.27 -18.29
N LYS A 336 1.25 -2.08 -19.54
CA LYS A 336 0.83 -0.81 -20.12
C LYS A 336 -0.56 -0.94 -20.75
N LYS A 337 -1.44 0.04 -20.51
CA LYS A 337 -2.75 0.09 -21.18
C LYS A 337 -2.56 0.53 -22.64
N PRO A 338 -3.12 -0.18 -23.63
CA PRO A 338 -3.00 0.19 -25.04
C PRO A 338 -3.45 1.63 -25.32
N ILE A 339 -2.83 2.29 -26.28
CA ILE A 339 -3.23 3.63 -26.73
C ILE A 339 -4.52 3.56 -27.54
N SER A 340 -4.63 2.57 -28.43
CA SER A 340 -5.83 2.30 -29.23
C SER A 340 -6.70 1.24 -28.56
N PRO A 341 -8.04 1.29 -28.68
CA PRO A 341 -8.86 0.16 -28.26
C PRO A 341 -8.47 -1.09 -29.04
N PRO A 342 -8.58 -2.31 -28.43
CA PRO A 342 -8.37 -3.52 -29.19
C PRO A 342 -9.30 -3.53 -30.40
N GLU A 343 -8.75 -3.81 -31.60
CA GLU A 343 -9.56 -3.99 -32.80
C GLU A 343 -10.50 -5.18 -32.53
N HIS A 344 -11.79 -4.91 -32.48
CA HIS A 344 -12.78 -5.97 -32.52
C HIS A 344 -12.65 -6.68 -33.87
N HIS A 345 -11.90 -7.76 -33.89
CA HIS A 345 -12.01 -8.72 -34.99
C HIS A 345 -13.45 -9.27 -34.94
N SER A 346 -14.34 -8.64 -35.68
CA SER A 346 -15.63 -9.21 -36.05
C SER A 346 -15.33 -10.58 -36.68
N ARG A 347 -15.68 -11.67 -35.95
CA ARG A 347 -15.63 -13.00 -36.53
C ARG A 347 -16.43 -12.97 -37.84
N PRO A 348 -15.87 -13.38 -38.98
CA PRO A 348 -16.69 -13.52 -40.16
C PRO A 348 -17.78 -14.54 -39.87
N ASN A 349 -19.02 -14.11 -40.07
CA ASN A 349 -20.15 -15.02 -40.09
C ASN A 349 -19.92 -16.08 -41.17
N HIS A 350 -19.74 -17.31 -40.75
CA HIS A 350 -19.91 -18.49 -41.60
C HIS A 350 -21.16 -19.24 -41.17
#